data_4b8f901068e89e79b56aff8b59549d17
#
_entry.id   4b8f901068e89e79b56aff8b59549d17
#
_cell.length_a   1.000
_cell.length_b   1.000
_cell.length_c   1.000
_cell.angle_alpha   90.00
_cell.angle_beta   90.00
_cell.angle_gamma   90.00
#
_symmetry.space_group_name_H-M   'P 1'
#
loop_
_entity.id
_entity.type
_entity.pdbx_description
1 polymer ?
#
loop_
_entity_poly.entity_id
_entity_poly.type
_entity_poly.pdbx_seq_one_letter_code
_entity_poly.pdbx_strand_id
1 'polypeptide(L)'
;IFVVGEDRSGRMTATLSFLEAALGDGPRPDDWVYLNNFRRANEPLAVRLPAGQGRQFRDDMAALVPQLREALHQAFAREEYQQRLHDEDAAMRAEIGKAIDVARAEAKTAGLSLVQSPQGLMVAALDEDDKPRDVSDLPEAERKAMEEAGQRVSQMLAEINRDAARLQAKLVEDVGALNRSVAENAVGGLVDELIARFQDVQSLNRWLVAFRVDLLENLALFSPQPEGAPAAPAGPQPAQPTAEARYAVNLLVDNGDVTGPPIVLE
;
A
#
# COMPACT_ATOMS: atom_id res chain seq x y z
N ILE A 1 37.00 36.50 -0.87
CA ILE A 1 38.33 37.16 -0.82
C ILE A 1 38.48 37.94 -2.11
N PHE A 2 38.83 39.22 -2.00
CA PHE A 2 39.08 40.09 -3.14
C PHE A 2 40.58 40.38 -3.23
N VAL A 3 41.19 40.02 -4.35
CA VAL A 3 42.63 40.14 -4.54
C VAL A 3 42.92 41.08 -5.71
N VAL A 4 43.62 42.18 -5.44
CA VAL A 4 43.98 43.19 -6.41
C VAL A 4 45.50 43.13 -6.72
N GLY A 5 45.87 43.31 -7.98
CA GLY A 5 47.26 43.36 -8.45
C GLY A 5 47.33 43.41 -9.97
N GLU A 6 48.55 43.54 -10.53
CA GLU A 6 48.79 43.57 -11.97
C GLU A 6 48.53 42.22 -12.65
N ASP A 7 48.18 42.22 -13.91
CA ASP A 7 48.04 41.00 -14.70
C ASP A 7 49.36 40.19 -14.76
N ARG A 8 49.23 38.86 -14.66
CA ARG A 8 50.38 37.92 -14.66
C ARG A 8 51.33 38.03 -13.45
N SER A 9 50.87 38.67 -12.38
CA SER A 9 51.68 38.78 -11.13
C SER A 9 51.67 37.53 -10.26
N GLY A 10 51.12 36.41 -10.71
CA GLY A 10 51.00 35.17 -9.94
C GLY A 10 49.92 35.21 -8.85
N ARG A 11 49.05 36.20 -8.85
CA ARG A 11 47.98 36.38 -7.83
C ARG A 11 47.13 35.14 -7.63
N MET A 12 46.67 34.55 -8.73
CA MET A 12 45.83 33.35 -8.66
C MET A 12 46.53 32.20 -8.00
N THR A 13 47.76 31.92 -8.40
CA THR A 13 48.60 30.85 -7.84
C THR A 13 48.85 31.08 -6.35
N ALA A 14 49.26 32.32 -5.97
CA ALA A 14 49.51 32.64 -4.57
C ALA A 14 48.22 32.57 -3.72
N THR A 15 47.08 33.02 -4.25
CA THR A 15 45.78 32.93 -3.58
C THR A 15 45.34 31.49 -3.39
N LEU A 16 45.49 30.65 -4.43
CA LEU A 16 45.15 29.23 -4.34
C LEU A 16 46.02 28.52 -3.32
N SER A 17 47.37 28.70 -3.38
CA SER A 17 48.27 28.10 -2.41
C SER A 17 48.01 28.56 -0.97
N PHE A 18 47.62 29.83 -0.79
CA PHE A 18 47.23 30.34 0.53
C PHE A 18 45.89 29.73 1.00
N LEU A 19 44.90 29.63 0.12
CA LEU A 19 43.61 28.99 0.43
C LEU A 19 43.79 27.52 0.75
N GLU A 20 44.55 26.80 -0.05
CA GLU A 20 44.89 25.38 0.19
C GLU A 20 45.57 25.19 1.55
N ALA A 21 46.55 26.03 1.87
CA ALA A 21 47.25 25.98 3.16
C ALA A 21 46.35 26.41 4.34
N ALA A 22 45.47 27.40 4.14
CA ALA A 22 44.60 27.90 5.20
C ALA A 22 43.38 26.98 5.46
N LEU A 23 42.87 26.33 4.42
CA LEU A 23 41.74 25.39 4.52
C LEU A 23 42.21 24.04 5.05
N GLY A 24 43.44 23.61 4.68
CA GLY A 24 44.10 22.40 5.17
C GLY A 24 43.14 21.20 5.29
N ASP A 25 43.28 20.50 6.41
CA ASP A 25 42.41 19.35 6.77
C ASP A 25 41.03 19.80 7.37
N GLY A 26 40.50 20.91 6.90
CA GLY A 26 39.17 21.38 7.35
C GLY A 26 38.07 20.33 7.18
N PRO A 27 36.94 20.49 7.88
CA PRO A 27 35.84 19.53 7.79
C PRO A 27 35.33 19.43 6.36
N ARG A 28 35.13 18.21 5.88
CA ARG A 28 34.51 17.96 4.59
C ARG A 28 33.09 18.56 4.58
N PRO A 29 32.66 19.16 3.47
CA PRO A 29 31.28 19.61 3.34
C PRO A 29 30.34 18.41 3.34
N ASP A 30 29.13 18.63 3.85
CA ASP A 30 28.14 17.57 3.95
C ASP A 30 27.53 17.25 2.58
N ASP A 31 27.03 16.02 2.46
CA ASP A 31 26.20 15.59 1.35
C ASP A 31 24.77 16.12 1.51
N TRP A 32 24.07 16.25 0.40
CA TRP A 32 22.67 16.63 0.39
C TRP A 32 21.87 15.68 -0.50
N VAL A 33 20.75 15.19 0.06
CA VAL A 33 19.80 14.35 -0.67
C VAL A 33 18.40 14.97 -0.62
N TYR A 34 17.63 14.77 -1.69
CA TYR A 34 16.18 14.99 -1.68
C TYR A 34 15.45 13.65 -1.58
N LEU A 35 14.49 13.62 -0.66
CA LEU A 35 13.66 12.46 -0.36
C LEU A 35 12.20 12.80 -0.58
N ASN A 36 11.40 11.81 -0.94
CA ASN A 36 9.97 11.97 -1.05
C ASN A 36 9.36 12.35 0.31
N ASN A 37 8.43 13.31 0.30
CA ASN A 37 7.62 13.66 1.43
C ASN A 37 6.27 12.95 1.33
N PHE A 38 6.09 11.89 2.09
CA PHE A 38 4.89 11.05 2.04
C PHE A 38 3.60 11.79 2.40
N ARG A 39 3.70 12.93 3.09
CA ARG A 39 2.54 13.77 3.44
C ARG A 39 2.23 14.83 2.40
N ARG A 40 3.26 15.33 1.68
CA ARG A 40 3.16 16.42 0.73
C ARG A 40 4.05 16.15 -0.48
N ALA A 41 3.51 15.42 -1.46
CA ALA A 41 4.27 14.96 -2.62
C ALA A 41 5.01 16.07 -3.41
N ASN A 42 4.48 17.30 -3.37
CA ASN A 42 5.05 18.45 -4.08
C ASN A 42 6.14 19.20 -3.27
N GLU A 43 6.43 18.79 -2.04
CA GLU A 43 7.39 19.43 -1.14
C GLU A 43 8.45 18.41 -0.71
N PRO A 44 9.46 18.08 -1.55
CA PRO A 44 10.47 17.10 -1.19
C PRO A 44 11.27 17.56 0.04
N LEU A 45 11.75 16.60 0.81
CA LEU A 45 12.53 16.84 2.02
C LEU A 45 14.01 16.90 1.67
N ALA A 46 14.66 18.03 1.94
CA ALA A 46 16.11 18.16 1.88
C ALA A 46 16.72 17.61 3.17
N VAL A 47 17.61 16.63 3.04
CA VAL A 47 18.32 16.02 4.18
C VAL A 47 19.81 16.19 3.99
N ARG A 48 20.46 16.69 5.03
CA ARG A 48 21.89 16.85 5.13
C ARG A 48 22.50 15.63 5.79
N LEU A 49 23.57 15.09 5.21
CA LEU A 49 24.30 13.92 5.67
C LEU A 49 25.81 14.23 5.73
N PRO A 50 26.57 13.58 6.60
CA PRO A 50 28.02 13.61 6.53
C PRO A 50 28.55 13.19 5.15
N ALA A 51 29.70 13.73 4.76
CA ALA A 51 30.34 13.45 3.48
C ALA A 51 30.46 11.94 3.19
N GLY A 52 29.99 11.49 2.02
CA GLY A 52 29.97 10.10 1.59
C GLY A 52 28.76 9.30 2.04
N GLN A 53 28.03 9.73 3.06
CA GLN A 53 26.84 9.02 3.51
C GLN A 53 25.61 9.20 2.57
N GLY A 54 25.59 10.27 1.79
CA GLY A 54 24.54 10.47 0.79
C GLY A 54 24.59 9.42 -0.31
N ARG A 55 25.77 9.12 -0.83
CA ARG A 55 25.98 8.04 -1.80
C ARG A 55 25.63 6.68 -1.20
N GLN A 56 26.13 6.39 -0.01
CA GLN A 56 25.85 5.14 0.69
C GLN A 56 24.34 4.96 0.91
N PHE A 57 23.63 5.97 1.39
CA PHE A 57 22.21 5.89 1.62
C PHE A 57 21.41 5.67 0.33
N ARG A 58 21.78 6.36 -0.76
CA ARG A 58 21.17 6.14 -2.08
C ARG A 58 21.32 4.69 -2.54
N ASP A 59 22.53 4.15 -2.43
CA ASP A 59 22.85 2.80 -2.89
C ASP A 59 22.18 1.73 -1.99
N ASP A 60 22.16 1.96 -0.68
CA ASP A 60 21.46 1.10 0.28
C ASP A 60 19.94 1.07 0.00
N MET A 61 19.32 2.22 -0.27
CA MET A 61 17.88 2.28 -0.62
C MET A 61 17.59 1.61 -1.97
N ALA A 62 18.44 1.80 -2.96
CA ALA A 62 18.31 1.16 -4.27
C ALA A 62 18.42 -0.38 -4.16
N ALA A 63 19.24 -0.88 -3.24
CA ALA A 63 19.37 -2.31 -2.97
C ALA A 63 18.20 -2.85 -2.10
N LEU A 64 17.68 -2.04 -1.18
CA LEU A 64 16.63 -2.43 -0.25
C LEU A 64 15.29 -2.68 -0.95
N VAL A 65 14.87 -1.80 -1.87
CA VAL A 65 13.53 -1.89 -2.50
C VAL A 65 13.28 -3.24 -3.19
N PRO A 66 14.21 -3.80 -3.98
CA PRO A 66 14.07 -5.15 -4.53
C PRO A 66 14.01 -6.25 -3.45
N GLN A 67 14.80 -6.12 -2.37
CA GLN A 67 14.79 -7.09 -1.26
C GLN A 67 13.44 -7.07 -0.53
N LEU A 68 12.85 -5.90 -0.30
CA LEU A 68 11.53 -5.77 0.28
C LEU A 68 10.46 -6.44 -0.60
N ARG A 69 10.54 -6.25 -1.92
CA ARG A 69 9.62 -6.90 -2.87
C ARG A 69 9.70 -8.41 -2.77
N GLU A 70 10.90 -8.95 -2.79
CA GLU A 70 11.10 -10.40 -2.70
C GLU A 70 10.62 -10.96 -1.35
N ALA A 71 10.97 -10.30 -0.23
CA ALA A 71 10.54 -10.71 1.10
C ALA A 71 9.01 -10.70 1.25
N LEU A 72 8.33 -9.67 0.73
CA LEU A 72 6.88 -9.58 0.72
C LEU A 72 6.25 -10.67 -0.15
N HIS A 73 6.79 -10.89 -1.37
CA HIS A 73 6.31 -11.95 -2.26
C HIS A 73 6.39 -13.32 -1.58
N GLN A 74 7.53 -13.64 -0.97
CA GLN A 74 7.70 -14.91 -0.24
C GLN A 74 6.76 -15.02 0.96
N ALA A 75 6.56 -13.92 1.71
CA ALA A 75 5.68 -13.92 2.87
C ALA A 75 4.20 -14.17 2.48
N PHE A 76 3.72 -13.50 1.44
CA PHE A 76 2.35 -13.67 0.95
C PHE A 76 2.13 -14.96 0.16
N ALA A 77 3.18 -15.61 -0.33
CA ALA A 77 3.10 -16.92 -0.97
C ALA A 77 3.05 -18.09 0.04
N ARG A 78 3.29 -17.84 1.32
CA ARG A 78 3.27 -18.90 2.34
C ARG A 78 1.89 -19.52 2.50
N GLU A 79 1.87 -20.83 2.62
CA GLU A 79 0.63 -21.62 2.79
C GLU A 79 -0.19 -21.16 4.00
N GLU A 80 0.46 -20.83 5.12
CA GLU A 80 -0.19 -20.34 6.34
C GLU A 80 -0.99 -19.04 6.10
N TYR A 81 -0.46 -18.12 5.31
CA TYR A 81 -1.15 -16.89 4.95
C TYR A 81 -2.33 -17.17 4.02
N GLN A 82 -2.14 -17.98 3.00
CA GLN A 82 -3.19 -18.36 2.04
C GLN A 82 -4.32 -19.12 2.76
N GLN A 83 -3.98 -20.00 3.70
CA GLN A 83 -4.96 -20.71 4.49
C GLN A 83 -5.79 -19.77 5.36
N ARG A 84 -5.16 -18.78 6.03
CA ARG A 84 -5.88 -17.78 6.82
C ARG A 84 -6.85 -16.96 5.97
N LEU A 85 -6.45 -16.52 4.78
CA LEU A 85 -7.35 -15.82 3.87
C LEU A 85 -8.56 -16.69 3.48
N HIS A 86 -8.30 -17.97 3.19
CA HIS A 86 -9.35 -18.92 2.85
C HIS A 86 -10.32 -19.14 4.02
N ASP A 87 -9.79 -19.30 5.23
CA ASP A 87 -10.59 -19.52 6.43
C ASP A 87 -11.49 -18.33 6.77
N GLU A 88 -10.98 -17.08 6.65
CA GLU A 88 -11.78 -15.87 6.84
C GLU A 88 -12.91 -15.74 5.80
N ASP A 89 -12.62 -15.98 4.52
CA ASP A 89 -13.62 -15.95 3.45
C ASP A 89 -14.66 -17.08 3.64
N ALA A 90 -14.21 -18.28 4.00
CA ALA A 90 -15.10 -19.41 4.28
C ALA A 90 -16.00 -19.16 5.50
N ALA A 91 -15.48 -18.56 6.56
CA ALA A 91 -16.26 -18.19 7.75
C ALA A 91 -17.37 -17.18 7.39
N MET A 92 -17.05 -16.13 6.65
CA MET A 92 -18.03 -15.16 6.18
C MET A 92 -19.13 -15.81 5.31
N ARG A 93 -18.73 -16.65 4.35
CA ARG A 93 -19.69 -17.35 3.48
C ARG A 93 -20.58 -18.31 4.26
N ALA A 94 -20.03 -18.99 5.27
CA ALA A 94 -20.80 -19.91 6.12
C ALA A 94 -21.82 -19.16 6.96
N GLU A 95 -21.50 -17.98 7.48
CA GLU A 95 -22.41 -17.15 8.26
C GLU A 95 -23.59 -16.65 7.39
N ILE A 96 -23.28 -16.12 6.21
CA ILE A 96 -24.30 -15.70 5.25
C ILE A 96 -25.17 -16.89 4.81
N GLY A 97 -24.54 -18.05 4.54
CA GLY A 97 -25.23 -19.28 4.14
C GLY A 97 -26.23 -19.75 5.18
N LYS A 98 -25.87 -19.75 6.45
CA LYS A 98 -26.79 -20.09 7.57
C LYS A 98 -28.00 -19.17 7.62
N ALA A 99 -27.79 -17.85 7.43
CA ALA A 99 -28.89 -16.90 7.42
C ALA A 99 -29.84 -17.13 6.23
N ILE A 100 -29.28 -17.43 5.05
CA ILE A 100 -30.07 -17.78 3.85
C ILE A 100 -30.84 -19.10 4.07
N ASP A 101 -30.25 -20.11 4.72
CA ASP A 101 -30.92 -21.38 4.99
C ASP A 101 -32.10 -21.20 5.94
N VAL A 102 -31.99 -20.31 6.93
CA VAL A 102 -33.11 -19.94 7.82
C VAL A 102 -34.23 -19.29 7.01
N ALA A 103 -33.92 -18.33 6.15
CA ALA A 103 -34.90 -17.68 5.29
C ALA A 103 -35.55 -18.67 4.30
N ARG A 104 -34.77 -19.62 3.80
CA ARG A 104 -35.28 -20.69 2.91
C ARG A 104 -36.25 -21.64 3.65
N ALA A 105 -35.94 -22.00 4.88
CA ALA A 105 -36.82 -22.82 5.71
C ALA A 105 -38.13 -22.11 5.99
N GLU A 106 -38.13 -20.82 6.34
CA GLU A 106 -39.30 -20.01 6.56
C GLU A 106 -40.16 -19.90 5.27
N ALA A 107 -39.51 -19.62 4.13
CA ALA A 107 -40.22 -19.58 2.83
C ALA A 107 -40.93 -20.91 2.53
N LYS A 108 -40.21 -22.03 2.74
CA LYS A 108 -40.77 -23.38 2.46
C LYS A 108 -41.97 -23.71 3.31
N THR A 109 -42.02 -23.30 4.59
CA THR A 109 -43.17 -23.53 5.45
C THR A 109 -44.47 -22.84 4.97
N ALA A 110 -44.31 -21.76 4.19
CA ALA A 110 -45.38 -20.99 3.60
C ALA A 110 -45.69 -21.35 2.14
N GLY A 111 -45.08 -22.42 1.60
CA GLY A 111 -45.26 -22.81 0.18
C GLY A 111 -44.54 -21.85 -0.79
N LEU A 112 -43.51 -21.14 -0.31
CA LEU A 112 -42.69 -20.24 -1.09
C LEU A 112 -41.28 -20.82 -1.29
N SER A 113 -40.57 -20.36 -2.32
CA SER A 113 -39.18 -20.72 -2.59
C SER A 113 -38.33 -19.48 -2.80
N LEU A 114 -37.00 -19.61 -2.50
CA LEU A 114 -36.00 -18.59 -2.83
C LEU A 114 -35.41 -18.90 -4.20
N VAL A 115 -35.57 -17.99 -5.15
CA VAL A 115 -35.06 -18.11 -6.52
C VAL A 115 -33.95 -17.11 -6.77
N GLN A 116 -32.94 -17.54 -7.48
CA GLN A 116 -31.86 -16.65 -7.91
C GLN A 116 -32.32 -15.79 -9.08
N SER A 117 -32.24 -14.48 -8.96
CA SER A 117 -32.48 -13.52 -10.02
C SER A 117 -31.23 -12.70 -10.35
N PRO A 118 -31.20 -11.95 -11.47
CA PRO A 118 -30.11 -11.02 -11.76
C PRO A 118 -29.92 -9.95 -10.71
N GLN A 119 -30.93 -9.67 -9.88
CA GLN A 119 -30.91 -8.69 -8.79
C GLN A 119 -30.63 -9.32 -7.42
N GLY A 120 -30.41 -10.64 -7.35
CA GLY A 120 -30.16 -11.38 -6.11
C GLY A 120 -31.23 -12.45 -5.81
N LEU A 121 -31.32 -12.88 -4.56
CA LEU A 121 -32.36 -13.84 -4.12
C LEU A 121 -33.70 -13.15 -3.99
N MET A 122 -34.75 -13.78 -4.59
CA MET A 122 -36.11 -13.33 -4.54
C MET A 122 -37.03 -14.43 -4.03
N VAL A 123 -38.16 -14.04 -3.44
CA VAL A 123 -39.21 -14.94 -3.01
C VAL A 123 -40.17 -15.16 -4.16
N ALA A 124 -40.49 -16.41 -4.48
CA ALA A 124 -41.46 -16.79 -5.48
C ALA A 124 -42.34 -17.94 -4.99
N ALA A 125 -43.62 -17.97 -5.40
CA ALA A 125 -44.43 -19.16 -5.23
C ALA A 125 -44.11 -20.11 -6.37
N LEU A 126 -43.68 -21.33 -6.06
CA LEU A 126 -43.40 -22.38 -7.04
C LEU A 126 -44.30 -23.59 -6.79
N ASP A 127 -44.61 -24.32 -7.85
CA ASP A 127 -45.28 -25.62 -7.78
C ASP A 127 -44.26 -26.75 -7.49
N GLU A 128 -44.73 -28.01 -7.45
CA GLU A 128 -43.88 -29.18 -7.22
C GLU A 128 -42.84 -29.43 -8.33
N ASP A 129 -43.03 -28.78 -9.49
CA ASP A 129 -42.16 -28.86 -10.67
C ASP A 129 -41.20 -27.65 -10.79
N ASP A 130 -41.03 -26.85 -9.73
CA ASP A 130 -40.21 -25.60 -9.70
C ASP A 130 -40.70 -24.52 -10.72
N LYS A 131 -41.98 -24.55 -11.12
CA LYS A 131 -42.56 -23.52 -11.99
C LYS A 131 -43.30 -22.48 -11.18
N PRO A 132 -43.41 -21.24 -11.67
CA PRO A 132 -44.24 -20.23 -11.03
C PRO A 132 -45.65 -20.71 -10.83
N ARG A 133 -46.13 -20.76 -9.58
CA ARG A 133 -47.46 -21.15 -9.23
C ARG A 133 -48.41 -19.97 -9.38
N ASP A 134 -49.52 -20.17 -10.07
CA ASP A 134 -50.60 -19.18 -10.07
C ASP A 134 -51.30 -19.22 -8.72
N VAL A 135 -51.22 -18.14 -7.99
CA VAL A 135 -51.83 -18.00 -6.67
C VAL A 135 -53.25 -17.46 -6.72
N SER A 136 -53.77 -17.17 -7.93
CA SER A 136 -55.09 -16.60 -8.14
C SER A 136 -56.23 -17.59 -7.79
N ASP A 137 -55.95 -18.89 -7.91
CA ASP A 137 -56.93 -19.96 -7.64
C ASP A 137 -56.98 -20.38 -6.17
N LEU A 138 -56.15 -19.80 -5.31
CA LEU A 138 -56.10 -20.12 -3.88
C LEU A 138 -57.25 -19.43 -3.11
N PRO A 139 -57.78 -20.06 -2.04
CA PRO A 139 -58.68 -19.39 -1.11
C PRO A 139 -58.05 -18.08 -0.57
N GLU A 140 -58.89 -17.06 -0.38
CA GLU A 140 -58.44 -15.73 0.03
C GLU A 140 -57.62 -15.76 1.34
N ALA A 141 -57.97 -16.63 2.28
CA ALA A 141 -57.22 -16.79 3.53
C ALA A 141 -55.80 -17.35 3.32
N GLU A 142 -55.64 -18.34 2.41
CA GLU A 142 -54.35 -18.94 2.08
C GLU A 142 -53.46 -17.95 1.30
N ARG A 143 -54.05 -17.23 0.34
CA ARG A 143 -53.37 -16.19 -0.43
C ARG A 143 -52.83 -15.10 0.48
N LYS A 144 -53.63 -14.61 1.44
CA LYS A 144 -53.21 -13.61 2.41
C LYS A 144 -52.10 -14.10 3.33
N ALA A 145 -52.19 -15.34 3.82
CA ALA A 145 -51.17 -15.96 4.64
C ALA A 145 -49.83 -16.10 3.87
N MET A 146 -49.89 -16.49 2.60
CA MET A 146 -48.74 -16.60 1.71
C MET A 146 -48.09 -15.22 1.42
N GLU A 147 -48.90 -14.19 1.21
CA GLU A 147 -48.46 -12.83 0.99
C GLU A 147 -47.71 -12.26 2.25
N GLU A 148 -48.31 -12.44 3.43
CA GLU A 148 -47.70 -12.05 4.71
C GLU A 148 -46.38 -12.80 4.95
N ALA A 149 -46.31 -14.10 4.64
CA ALA A 149 -45.08 -14.87 4.73
C ALA A 149 -44.02 -14.38 3.71
N GLY A 150 -44.46 -14.09 2.48
CA GLY A 150 -43.57 -13.51 1.45
C GLY A 150 -42.99 -12.18 1.86
N GLN A 151 -43.78 -11.32 2.52
CA GLN A 151 -43.27 -10.06 3.08
C GLN A 151 -42.25 -10.30 4.22
N ARG A 152 -42.52 -11.23 5.12
CA ARG A 152 -41.53 -11.58 6.20
C ARG A 152 -40.22 -12.09 5.61
N VAL A 153 -40.26 -13.04 4.68
CA VAL A 153 -39.06 -13.58 4.03
C VAL A 153 -38.31 -12.49 3.24
N SER A 154 -39.04 -11.60 2.57
CA SER A 154 -38.41 -10.46 1.87
C SER A 154 -37.73 -9.51 2.84
N GLN A 155 -38.29 -9.27 4.04
CA GLN A 155 -37.62 -8.50 5.10
C GLN A 155 -36.36 -9.21 5.60
N MET A 156 -36.44 -10.54 5.84
CA MET A 156 -35.27 -11.33 6.22
C MET A 156 -34.15 -11.24 5.18
N LEU A 157 -34.48 -11.34 3.88
CA LEU A 157 -33.48 -11.19 2.81
C LEU A 157 -32.84 -9.78 2.79
N ALA A 158 -33.64 -8.75 3.04
CA ALA A 158 -33.11 -7.39 3.14
C ALA A 158 -32.18 -7.21 4.36
N GLU A 159 -32.44 -7.91 5.47
CA GLU A 159 -31.53 -7.95 6.64
C GLU A 159 -30.27 -8.72 6.32
N ILE A 160 -30.37 -9.89 5.71
CA ILE A 160 -29.22 -10.71 5.29
C ILE A 160 -28.31 -9.91 4.37
N ASN A 161 -28.86 -9.18 3.39
CA ASN A 161 -28.06 -8.34 2.50
C ASN A 161 -27.32 -7.21 3.23
N ARG A 162 -27.95 -6.60 4.24
CA ARG A 162 -27.30 -5.58 5.08
C ARG A 162 -26.17 -6.18 5.94
N ASP A 163 -26.42 -7.34 6.51
CA ASP A 163 -25.42 -8.03 7.35
C ASP A 163 -24.27 -8.58 6.48
N ALA A 164 -24.56 -9.10 5.29
CA ALA A 164 -23.54 -9.49 4.33
C ALA A 164 -22.63 -8.31 3.94
N ALA A 165 -23.20 -7.12 3.72
CA ALA A 165 -22.39 -5.91 3.46
C ALA A 165 -21.50 -5.53 4.66
N ARG A 166 -21.99 -5.68 5.89
CA ARG A 166 -21.18 -5.46 7.12
C ARG A 166 -20.07 -6.48 7.27
N LEU A 167 -20.37 -7.76 7.06
CA LEU A 167 -19.41 -8.84 7.09
C LEU A 167 -18.33 -8.67 6.03
N GLN A 168 -18.70 -8.25 4.83
CA GLN A 168 -17.74 -7.94 3.76
C GLN A 168 -16.83 -6.78 4.14
N ALA A 169 -17.36 -5.70 4.72
CA ALA A 169 -16.54 -4.58 5.18
C ALA A 169 -15.57 -5.01 6.28
N LYS A 170 -16.03 -5.83 7.23
CA LYS A 170 -15.19 -6.40 8.28
C LYS A 170 -14.09 -7.30 7.71
N LEU A 171 -14.42 -8.17 6.76
CA LEU A 171 -13.43 -9.03 6.09
C LEU A 171 -12.31 -8.19 5.43
N VAL A 172 -12.67 -7.10 4.74
CA VAL A 172 -11.66 -6.18 4.15
C VAL A 172 -10.75 -5.58 5.21
N GLU A 173 -11.29 -5.21 6.38
CA GLU A 173 -10.52 -4.68 7.50
C GLU A 173 -9.59 -5.75 8.09
N ASP A 174 -10.11 -6.95 8.38
CA ASP A 174 -9.37 -8.07 8.97
C ASP A 174 -8.25 -8.54 8.03
N VAL A 175 -8.54 -8.68 6.73
CA VAL A 175 -7.52 -8.99 5.70
C VAL A 175 -6.48 -7.88 5.60
N GLY A 176 -6.88 -6.62 5.67
CA GLY A 176 -5.96 -5.48 5.70
C GLY A 176 -5.02 -5.52 6.91
N ALA A 177 -5.54 -5.85 8.09
CA ALA A 177 -4.74 -6.01 9.31
C ALA A 177 -3.78 -7.22 9.21
N LEU A 178 -4.25 -8.36 8.68
CA LEU A 178 -3.44 -9.54 8.42
C LEU A 178 -2.29 -9.20 7.45
N ASN A 179 -2.57 -8.55 6.33
CA ASN A 179 -1.57 -8.14 5.34
C ASN A 179 -0.50 -7.26 5.97
N ARG A 180 -0.91 -6.28 6.77
CA ARG A 180 0.03 -5.38 7.47
C ARG A 180 0.91 -6.14 8.45
N SER A 181 0.34 -7.07 9.23
CA SER A 181 1.10 -7.89 10.18
C SER A 181 2.10 -8.81 9.49
N VAL A 182 1.69 -9.49 8.42
CA VAL A 182 2.56 -10.37 7.63
C VAL A 182 3.69 -9.57 6.97
N ALA A 183 3.36 -8.41 6.39
CA ALA A 183 4.36 -7.53 5.79
C ALA A 183 5.36 -7.01 6.83
N GLU A 184 4.90 -6.53 7.97
CA GLU A 184 5.76 -6.04 9.05
C GLU A 184 6.76 -7.12 9.51
N ASN A 185 6.30 -8.35 9.69
CA ASN A 185 7.16 -9.47 10.05
C ASN A 185 8.17 -9.84 8.96
N ALA A 186 7.81 -9.64 7.69
CA ALA A 186 8.68 -9.96 6.56
C ALA A 186 9.78 -8.91 6.34
N VAL A 187 9.45 -7.63 6.50
CA VAL A 187 10.34 -6.53 6.10
C VAL A 187 10.90 -5.73 7.27
N GLY A 188 10.34 -5.88 8.49
CA GLY A 188 10.72 -5.10 9.65
C GLY A 188 12.21 -5.14 9.93
N GLY A 189 12.80 -6.34 9.92
CA GLY A 189 14.25 -6.50 10.14
C GLY A 189 15.14 -5.79 9.12
N LEU A 190 14.75 -5.81 7.83
CA LEU A 190 15.49 -5.12 6.78
C LEU A 190 15.46 -3.60 6.97
N VAL A 191 14.32 -3.07 7.34
CA VAL A 191 14.15 -1.63 7.60
C VAL A 191 14.87 -1.23 8.89
N ASP A 192 14.79 -2.04 9.94
CA ASP A 192 15.47 -1.79 11.22
C ASP A 192 16.99 -1.78 11.06
N GLU A 193 17.54 -2.65 10.21
CA GLU A 193 18.97 -2.65 9.88
C GLU A 193 19.42 -1.33 9.23
N LEU A 194 18.61 -0.83 8.29
CA LEU A 194 18.87 0.46 7.65
C LEU A 194 18.77 1.62 8.65
N ILE A 195 17.75 1.63 9.50
CA ILE A 195 17.57 2.62 10.57
C ILE A 195 18.80 2.62 11.51
N ALA A 196 19.27 1.45 11.92
CA ALA A 196 20.43 1.32 12.80
C ALA A 196 21.71 1.86 12.15
N ARG A 197 21.87 1.66 10.84
CA ARG A 197 23.05 2.15 10.09
C ARG A 197 23.14 3.68 10.05
N PHE A 198 22.01 4.37 9.99
CA PHE A 198 21.92 5.83 9.90
C PHE A 198 21.39 6.48 11.18
N GLN A 199 21.48 5.83 12.33
CA GLN A 199 20.93 6.30 13.61
C GLN A 199 21.41 7.68 14.04
N ASP A 200 22.64 8.08 13.64
CA ASP A 200 23.26 9.34 14.02
C ASP A 200 22.69 10.55 13.25
N VAL A 201 21.96 10.31 12.14
CA VAL A 201 21.34 11.36 11.34
C VAL A 201 19.85 11.46 11.66
N GLN A 202 19.50 12.29 12.64
CA GLN A 202 18.13 12.39 13.17
C GLN A 202 17.05 12.71 12.12
N SER A 203 17.38 13.55 11.11
CA SER A 203 16.44 13.89 10.02
C SER A 203 16.15 12.69 9.14
N LEU A 204 17.19 11.90 8.83
CA LEU A 204 17.07 10.68 8.05
C LEU A 204 16.30 9.59 8.82
N ASN A 205 16.60 9.45 10.10
CA ASN A 205 15.94 8.47 10.96
C ASN A 205 14.41 8.74 11.01
N ARG A 206 13.99 10.00 11.16
CA ARG A 206 12.56 10.37 11.09
C ARG A 206 11.92 10.03 9.75
N TRP A 207 12.67 10.19 8.64
CA TRP A 207 12.20 9.83 7.32
C TRP A 207 12.07 8.31 7.17
N LEU A 208 13.04 7.52 7.65
CA LEU A 208 13.00 6.05 7.61
C LEU A 208 11.83 5.47 8.42
N VAL A 209 11.50 6.07 9.56
CA VAL A 209 10.30 5.70 10.31
C VAL A 209 9.03 5.99 9.50
N ALA A 210 8.96 7.15 8.83
CA ALA A 210 7.84 7.48 7.96
C ALA A 210 7.78 6.58 6.72
N PHE A 211 8.93 6.22 6.14
CA PHE A 211 9.06 5.23 5.06
C PHE A 211 8.46 3.87 5.45
N ARG A 212 8.77 3.35 6.65
CA ARG A 212 8.20 2.10 7.17
C ARG A 212 6.67 2.15 7.21
N VAL A 213 6.10 3.24 7.70
CA VAL A 213 4.64 3.42 7.75
C VAL A 213 4.07 3.46 6.33
N ASP A 214 4.64 4.28 5.45
CA ASP A 214 4.18 4.43 4.06
C ASP A 214 4.29 3.11 3.27
N LEU A 215 5.34 2.33 3.48
CA LEU A 215 5.52 1.00 2.89
C LEU A 215 4.36 0.06 3.26
N LEU A 216 4.01 -0.01 4.55
CA LEU A 216 2.93 -0.86 5.05
C LEU A 216 1.53 -0.40 4.59
N GLU A 217 1.36 0.88 4.33
CA GLU A 217 0.13 1.44 3.77
C GLU A 217 0.02 1.25 2.24
N ASN A 218 1.16 1.07 1.56
CA ASN A 218 1.24 0.99 0.09
C ASN A 218 1.81 -0.34 -0.41
N LEU A 219 1.44 -1.47 0.22
CA LEU A 219 1.93 -2.81 -0.15
C LEU A 219 1.69 -3.17 -1.62
N ALA A 220 0.66 -2.60 -2.24
CA ALA A 220 0.35 -2.80 -3.65
C ALA A 220 1.48 -2.37 -4.60
N LEU A 221 2.35 -1.42 -4.19
CA LEU A 221 3.52 -0.99 -4.98
C LEU A 221 4.58 -2.09 -5.14
N PHE A 222 4.55 -3.08 -4.26
CA PHE A 222 5.50 -4.20 -4.25
C PHE A 222 4.92 -5.46 -4.90
N SER A 223 3.64 -5.44 -5.28
CA SER A 223 3.02 -6.57 -5.99
C SER A 223 3.69 -6.76 -7.35
N PRO A 224 3.89 -8.01 -7.80
CA PRO A 224 4.39 -8.27 -9.13
C PRO A 224 3.40 -7.67 -10.14
N GLN A 225 3.88 -6.75 -10.96
CA GLN A 225 3.08 -6.32 -12.11
C GLN A 225 2.98 -7.51 -13.06
N PRO A 226 1.77 -7.89 -13.52
CA PRO A 226 1.66 -8.95 -14.50
C PRO A 226 2.45 -8.54 -15.74
N GLU A 227 3.50 -9.29 -16.07
CA GLU A 227 4.24 -9.13 -17.31
C GLU A 227 3.26 -9.31 -18.47
N GLY A 228 3.05 -8.26 -19.24
CA GLY A 228 2.13 -8.30 -20.40
C GLY A 228 0.71 -7.82 -20.13
N ALA A 229 0.44 -7.14 -19.02
CA ALA A 229 -0.80 -6.37 -18.95
C ALA A 229 -0.82 -5.39 -20.14
N PRO A 230 -1.84 -5.46 -21.03
CA PRO A 230 -1.94 -4.49 -22.13
C PRO A 230 -1.91 -3.11 -21.49
N ALA A 231 -1.03 -2.23 -22.01
CA ALA A 231 -0.98 -0.84 -21.57
C ALA A 231 -2.42 -0.34 -21.55
N ALA A 232 -2.89 0.05 -20.35
CA ALA A 232 -4.23 0.58 -20.21
C ALA A 232 -4.42 1.65 -21.32
N PRO A 233 -5.60 1.69 -21.97
CA PRO A 233 -5.81 2.61 -23.08
C PRO A 233 -5.39 4.00 -22.63
N ALA A 234 -4.56 4.64 -23.44
CA ALA A 234 -3.92 5.94 -23.18
C ALA A 234 -4.97 7.04 -22.93
N GLY A 235 -5.52 7.04 -21.72
CA GLY A 235 -6.16 8.19 -21.12
C GLY A 235 -5.14 8.89 -20.23
N PRO A 236 -5.29 10.18 -19.95
CA PRO A 236 -4.37 10.93 -19.10
C PRO A 236 -4.57 10.59 -17.62
N GLN A 237 -4.42 9.31 -17.25
CA GLN A 237 -4.23 8.94 -15.86
C GLN A 237 -2.74 9.03 -15.57
N PRO A 238 -2.32 9.80 -14.56
CA PRO A 238 -0.93 9.81 -14.14
C PRO A 238 -0.55 8.36 -13.78
N ALA A 239 0.50 7.85 -14.42
CA ALA A 239 1.06 6.54 -14.12
C ALA A 239 1.30 6.47 -12.60
N GLN A 240 0.77 5.45 -11.94
CA GLN A 240 1.03 5.26 -10.51
C GLN A 240 2.55 5.09 -10.33
N PRO A 241 3.18 5.84 -9.41
CA PRO A 241 4.61 5.71 -9.18
C PRO A 241 4.94 4.29 -8.75
N THR A 242 5.99 3.71 -9.32
CA THR A 242 6.53 2.44 -8.86
C THR A 242 7.17 2.60 -7.47
N ALA A 243 7.40 1.49 -6.76
CA ALA A 243 8.09 1.53 -5.46
C ALA A 243 9.48 2.18 -5.61
N GLU A 244 10.22 1.87 -6.68
CA GLU A 244 11.51 2.45 -6.99
C GLU A 244 11.44 3.97 -7.13
N ALA A 245 10.47 4.48 -7.87
CA ALA A 245 10.30 5.92 -8.06
C ALA A 245 9.83 6.63 -6.78
N ARG A 246 8.95 5.97 -5.99
CA ARG A 246 8.42 6.54 -4.76
C ARG A 246 9.47 6.66 -3.66
N TYR A 247 10.38 5.69 -3.57
CA TYR A 247 11.42 5.61 -2.53
C TYR A 247 12.81 5.95 -3.03
N ALA A 248 12.91 6.53 -4.23
CA ALA A 248 14.18 7.00 -4.79
C ALA A 248 14.84 8.06 -3.90
N VAL A 249 16.14 7.93 -3.75
CA VAL A 249 17.00 8.93 -3.11
C VAL A 249 17.68 9.77 -4.18
N ASN A 250 17.36 11.05 -4.25
CA ASN A 250 17.98 11.97 -5.19
C ASN A 250 19.20 12.62 -4.53
N LEU A 251 20.39 12.14 -4.85
CA LEU A 251 21.66 12.69 -4.38
C LEU A 251 21.96 13.98 -5.15
N LEU A 252 21.94 15.12 -4.47
CA LEU A 252 22.19 16.44 -5.06
C LEU A 252 23.65 16.85 -4.97
N VAL A 253 24.23 16.62 -3.78
CA VAL A 253 25.61 16.97 -3.49
C VAL A 253 26.30 15.73 -2.90
N ASP A 254 27.37 15.32 -3.55
CA ASP A 254 28.19 14.18 -3.18
C ASP A 254 29.61 14.66 -2.89
N ASN A 255 30.00 14.64 -1.65
CA ASN A 255 31.31 15.03 -1.18
C ASN A 255 32.13 13.83 -0.67
N GLY A 256 31.75 12.62 -1.04
CA GLY A 256 32.42 11.38 -0.59
C GLY A 256 33.91 11.31 -0.96
N ASP A 257 34.26 11.84 -2.13
CA ASP A 257 35.63 11.83 -2.66
C ASP A 257 36.40 13.13 -2.36
N VAL A 258 35.77 14.10 -1.69
CA VAL A 258 36.39 15.39 -1.37
C VAL A 258 37.23 15.24 -0.09
N THR A 259 38.46 15.67 -0.12
CA THR A 259 39.41 15.53 1.03
C THR A 259 39.37 16.72 1.99
N GLY A 260 38.77 17.83 1.59
CA GLY A 260 38.64 19.06 2.40
C GLY A 260 37.60 20.02 1.79
N PRO A 261 37.50 21.26 2.27
CA PRO A 261 36.61 22.26 1.72
C PRO A 261 36.94 22.52 0.24
N PRO A 262 36.00 22.48 -0.70
CA PRO A 262 36.28 22.71 -2.12
C PRO A 262 36.57 24.18 -2.38
N ILE A 263 37.59 24.43 -3.23
CA ILE A 263 37.89 25.75 -3.75
C ILE A 263 37.25 25.84 -5.15
N VAL A 264 36.23 26.68 -5.30
CA VAL A 264 35.57 26.91 -6.55
C VAL A 264 36.05 28.22 -7.15
N LEU A 265 36.52 28.18 -8.40
CA LEU A 265 36.94 29.36 -9.17
C LEU A 265 35.81 29.65 -10.17
N GLU A 266 35.24 30.83 -10.08
CA GLU A 266 34.26 31.37 -11.06
C GLU A 266 34.93 32.32 -12.08
#